data_9ab82ca4c5d10a41c979724fefaf6864
#
_entry.id   9ab82ca4c5d10a41c979724fefaf6864
#
_cell.length_a   1.000
_cell.length_b   1.000
_cell.length_c   1.000
_cell.angle_alpha   90.00
_cell.angle_beta   90.00
_cell.angle_gamma   90.00
#
_symmetry.space_group_name_H-M   'P 1'
#
loop_
_entity.id
_entity.type
_entity.pdbx_description
1 polymer ?
#
loop_
_entity_poly.entity_id
_entity_poly.type
_entity_poly.pdbx_seq_one_letter_code
_entity_poly.pdbx_strand_id
1 'polypeptide(L)'
;MKKSRRIIKIVLITLGALLVIFVIGSFMLINHFMKEYFNRSEQKKYSEYMRWADFEDFPRETVTFASGSETLTGYIYGKDKPAKGLVVVSHGLGGYSEGYINETKYFVDNGFMVFAYDNTGSGASTGDSCIGLVQSALDLDSALTYVEQNAVFDGLPICLYGHSWGGFATTAVLNLDHDIAAVASLAGYNDSIQEMTYVGKSLIGSFAYVEKPFIWLTLRLTFGDKMNLTAADGINRAVNTAVMIVQGDQDDFVGFDGPCIYANRDKITRTDVKYVLLEGREHGDLMMDYSEERLAYMEKL
;
A
#
# COMPACT_ATOMS: atom_id res chain seq x y z
N MET A 1 38.65 -13.48 45.96
CA MET A 1 38.86 -13.29 44.48
C MET A 1 38.28 -14.42 43.62
N LYS A 2 38.60 -15.71 43.83
CA LYS A 2 38.08 -16.82 42.99
C LYS A 2 36.55 -16.95 43.00
N LYS A 3 35.88 -16.80 44.19
CA LYS A 3 34.40 -16.89 44.32
C LYS A 3 33.68 -15.76 43.59
N SER A 4 34.18 -14.53 43.63
CA SER A 4 33.64 -13.37 42.93
C SER A 4 33.72 -13.56 41.40
N ARG A 5 34.83 -14.04 40.87
CA ARG A 5 34.98 -14.32 39.42
C ARG A 5 34.02 -15.41 38.95
N ARG A 6 33.73 -16.44 39.76
CA ARG A 6 32.75 -17.49 39.43
C ARG A 6 31.33 -16.93 39.37
N ILE A 7 30.96 -16.06 40.31
CA ILE A 7 29.64 -15.40 40.31
C ILE A 7 29.48 -14.53 39.09
N ILE A 8 30.46 -13.67 38.75
CA ILE A 8 30.44 -12.82 37.56
C ILE A 8 30.28 -13.67 36.31
N LYS A 9 31.01 -14.80 36.16
CA LYS A 9 30.88 -15.70 35.00
C LYS A 9 29.48 -16.30 34.91
N ILE A 10 28.88 -16.72 36.02
CA ILE A 10 27.51 -17.27 35.99
C ILE A 10 26.53 -16.18 35.58
N VAL A 11 26.61 -14.96 36.13
CA VAL A 11 25.76 -13.83 35.75
C VAL A 11 25.88 -13.51 34.25
N LEU A 12 27.09 -13.45 33.71
CA LEU A 12 27.32 -13.18 32.30
C LEU A 12 26.72 -14.27 31.38
N ILE A 13 26.88 -15.55 31.77
CA ILE A 13 26.29 -16.68 31.04
C ILE A 13 24.76 -16.60 31.07
N THR A 14 24.19 -16.32 32.25
CA THR A 14 22.72 -16.18 32.39
C THR A 14 22.18 -15.02 31.58
N LEU A 15 22.83 -13.84 31.61
CA LEU A 15 22.45 -12.69 30.79
C LEU A 15 22.58 -13.00 29.31
N GLY A 16 23.65 -13.69 28.87
CA GLY A 16 23.82 -14.12 27.50
C GLY A 16 22.71 -15.08 27.05
N ALA A 17 22.34 -16.06 27.89
CA ALA A 17 21.25 -16.97 27.60
C ALA A 17 19.89 -16.25 27.50
N LEU A 18 19.61 -15.32 28.41
CA LEU A 18 18.38 -14.50 28.34
C LEU A 18 18.33 -13.64 27.09
N LEU A 19 19.45 -13.04 26.67
CA LEU A 19 19.53 -12.28 25.42
C LEU A 19 19.24 -13.16 24.20
N VAL A 20 19.80 -14.38 24.14
CA VAL A 20 19.54 -15.33 23.05
C VAL A 20 18.05 -15.71 23.01
N ILE A 21 17.46 -16.01 24.14
CA ILE A 21 16.01 -16.32 24.24
C ILE A 21 15.18 -15.13 23.76
N PHE A 22 15.53 -13.91 24.17
CA PHE A 22 14.86 -12.69 23.73
C PHE A 22 14.94 -12.53 22.19
N VAL A 23 16.13 -12.63 21.62
CA VAL A 23 16.34 -12.50 20.15
C VAL A 23 15.51 -13.54 19.39
N ILE A 24 15.57 -14.81 19.82
CA ILE A 24 14.77 -15.87 19.16
C ILE A 24 13.27 -15.58 19.32
N GLY A 25 12.82 -15.19 20.51
CA GLY A 25 11.42 -14.83 20.79
C GLY A 25 10.92 -13.69 19.93
N SER A 26 11.72 -12.62 19.76
CA SER A 26 11.40 -11.48 18.89
C SER A 26 11.28 -11.90 17.43
N PHE A 27 12.20 -12.70 16.91
CA PHE A 27 12.08 -13.24 15.54
C PHE A 27 10.83 -14.10 15.37
N MET A 28 10.51 -14.97 16.32
CA MET A 28 9.28 -15.78 16.26
C MET A 28 8.03 -14.90 16.30
N LEU A 29 8.01 -13.86 17.15
CA LEU A 29 6.90 -12.92 17.25
C LEU A 29 6.68 -12.17 15.93
N ILE A 30 7.74 -11.58 15.34
CA ILE A 30 7.64 -10.85 14.08
C ILE A 30 7.23 -11.77 12.93
N ASN A 31 7.82 -12.96 12.83
CA ASN A 31 7.43 -13.92 11.77
C ASN A 31 5.98 -14.40 11.93
N HIS A 32 5.51 -14.62 13.16
CA HIS A 32 4.11 -14.93 13.40
C HIS A 32 3.19 -13.79 12.98
N PHE A 33 3.53 -12.55 13.38
CA PHE A 33 2.79 -11.36 12.97
C PHE A 33 2.75 -11.23 11.43
N MET A 34 3.89 -11.35 10.74
CA MET A 34 3.95 -11.28 9.28
C MET A 34 3.02 -12.31 8.64
N LYS A 35 3.02 -13.53 9.13
CA LYS A 35 2.19 -14.61 8.59
C LYS A 35 0.69 -14.35 8.79
N GLU A 36 0.28 -13.87 9.96
CA GLU A 36 -1.14 -13.66 10.29
C GLU A 36 -1.69 -12.37 9.68
N TYR A 37 -0.88 -11.32 9.64
CA TYR A 37 -1.30 -10.00 9.16
C TYR A 37 -1.27 -9.89 7.62
N PHE A 38 -0.32 -10.56 6.97
CA PHE A 38 -0.14 -10.53 5.51
C PHE A 38 -0.58 -11.84 4.84
N ASN A 39 -1.52 -12.57 5.42
CA ASN A 39 -2.09 -13.75 4.79
C ASN A 39 -2.82 -13.36 3.48
N ARG A 40 -3.11 -14.37 2.67
CA ARG A 40 -3.80 -14.19 1.40
C ARG A 40 -5.17 -13.55 1.58
N SER A 41 -5.49 -12.56 0.74
CA SER A 41 -6.80 -11.91 0.67
C SER A 41 -7.68 -12.61 -0.38
N GLU A 42 -8.60 -13.46 0.08
CA GLU A 42 -9.55 -14.13 -0.80
C GLU A 42 -10.71 -13.22 -1.18
N GLN A 43 -11.16 -13.37 -2.42
CA GLN A 43 -12.37 -12.69 -2.89
C GLN A 43 -13.58 -13.20 -2.09
N LYS A 44 -14.17 -12.35 -1.25
CA LYS A 44 -15.31 -12.73 -0.42
C LYS A 44 -16.52 -13.04 -1.32
N LYS A 45 -17.17 -14.18 -1.06
CA LYS A 45 -18.32 -14.65 -1.82
C LYS A 45 -19.54 -13.72 -1.68
N TYR A 46 -19.62 -13.01 -0.55
CA TYR A 46 -20.62 -11.98 -0.27
C TYR A 46 -19.90 -10.73 0.21
N SER A 47 -20.04 -9.64 -0.49
CA SER A 47 -19.48 -8.34 -0.17
C SER A 47 -20.64 -7.37 0.04
N GLU A 48 -20.53 -6.50 1.03
CA GLU A 48 -21.42 -5.34 1.20
C GLU A 48 -21.16 -4.28 0.12
N TYR A 49 -20.08 -4.46 -0.65
CA TYR A 49 -19.69 -3.57 -1.74
C TYR A 49 -20.23 -4.07 -3.08
N MET A 50 -20.46 -3.14 -4.00
CA MET A 50 -20.78 -3.47 -5.38
C MET A 50 -19.66 -4.29 -6.03
N ARG A 51 -20.06 -5.18 -6.95
CA ARG A 51 -19.15 -6.00 -7.74
C ARG A 51 -19.23 -5.62 -9.20
N TRP A 52 -18.22 -5.97 -9.94
CA TRP A 52 -18.25 -5.82 -11.39
C TRP A 52 -19.50 -6.43 -12.04
N ALA A 53 -19.94 -7.60 -11.57
CA ALA A 53 -21.13 -8.29 -12.08
C ALA A 53 -22.45 -7.58 -11.80
N ASP A 54 -22.47 -6.59 -10.90
CA ASP A 54 -23.67 -5.81 -10.58
C ASP A 54 -23.92 -4.67 -11.59
N PHE A 55 -22.95 -4.41 -12.49
CA PHE A 55 -23.06 -3.40 -13.50
C PHE A 55 -23.45 -4.01 -14.85
N GLU A 56 -24.56 -3.53 -15.43
CA GLU A 56 -24.91 -3.78 -16.83
C GLU A 56 -23.97 -2.93 -17.72
N ASP A 57 -23.53 -3.49 -18.85
CA ASP A 57 -22.71 -2.79 -19.86
C ASP A 57 -21.40 -2.15 -19.35
N PHE A 58 -20.72 -2.83 -18.42
CA PHE A 58 -19.40 -2.44 -17.95
C PHE A 58 -18.34 -3.48 -18.34
N PRO A 59 -17.93 -3.54 -19.62
CA PRO A 59 -17.01 -4.56 -20.12
C PRO A 59 -15.60 -4.36 -19.55
N ARG A 60 -14.93 -5.47 -19.30
CA ARG A 60 -13.51 -5.52 -18.93
C ARG A 60 -12.78 -6.60 -19.70
N GLU A 61 -11.51 -6.35 -19.98
CA GLU A 61 -10.56 -7.37 -20.42
C GLU A 61 -9.73 -7.85 -19.23
N THR A 62 -9.60 -9.16 -19.05
CA THR A 62 -8.74 -9.75 -18.02
C THR A 62 -7.40 -10.12 -18.63
N VAL A 63 -6.33 -9.70 -17.98
CA VAL A 63 -4.94 -9.95 -18.42
C VAL A 63 -4.12 -10.48 -17.24
N THR A 64 -2.93 -11.01 -17.54
CA THR A 64 -1.98 -11.44 -16.51
C THR A 64 -0.60 -10.90 -16.83
N PHE A 65 0.19 -10.61 -15.78
CA PHE A 65 1.57 -10.14 -15.89
C PHE A 65 2.39 -10.64 -14.70
N ALA A 66 3.72 -10.65 -14.84
CA ALA A 66 4.60 -11.13 -13.79
C ALA A 66 4.94 -10.03 -12.78
N SER A 67 5.02 -10.40 -11.49
CA SER A 67 5.63 -9.61 -10.42
C SER A 67 6.51 -10.51 -9.57
N GLY A 68 7.83 -10.39 -9.74
CA GLY A 68 8.78 -11.33 -9.14
C GLY A 68 8.53 -12.77 -9.56
N SER A 69 8.24 -13.66 -8.60
CA SER A 69 7.88 -15.07 -8.84
C SER A 69 6.38 -15.27 -9.08
N GLU A 70 5.58 -14.25 -8.84
CA GLU A 70 4.13 -14.35 -8.89
C GLU A 70 3.55 -13.86 -10.22
N THR A 71 2.33 -14.31 -10.51
CA THR A 71 1.54 -13.87 -11.66
C THR A 71 0.36 -13.05 -11.14
N LEU A 72 0.31 -11.77 -11.51
CA LEU A 72 -0.77 -10.89 -11.13
C LEU A 72 -1.86 -10.88 -12.21
N THR A 73 -3.09 -10.72 -11.76
CA THR A 73 -4.27 -10.56 -12.61
C THR A 73 -4.66 -9.09 -12.67
N GLY A 74 -4.77 -8.56 -13.89
CA GLY A 74 -5.18 -7.20 -14.17
C GLY A 74 -6.47 -7.14 -14.98
N TYR A 75 -7.15 -6.02 -14.90
CA TYR A 75 -8.43 -5.77 -15.56
C TYR A 75 -8.38 -4.41 -16.25
N ILE A 76 -8.63 -4.40 -17.56
CA ILE A 76 -8.68 -3.20 -18.39
C ILE A 76 -10.14 -2.82 -18.63
N TYR A 77 -10.53 -1.62 -18.25
CA TYR A 77 -11.87 -1.06 -18.44
C TYR A 77 -11.82 0.15 -19.36
N GLY A 78 -12.89 0.35 -20.13
CA GLY A 78 -13.00 1.49 -21.03
C GLY A 78 -12.14 1.42 -22.30
N LYS A 79 -11.59 0.26 -22.65
CA LYS A 79 -10.69 0.03 -23.80
C LYS A 79 -11.31 0.43 -25.15
N ASP A 80 -12.62 0.24 -25.30
CA ASP A 80 -13.31 0.45 -26.58
C ASP A 80 -13.77 1.91 -26.78
N LYS A 81 -13.35 2.83 -25.91
CA LYS A 81 -13.71 4.25 -25.94
C LYS A 81 -12.46 5.11 -26.05
N PRO A 82 -12.55 6.27 -26.74
CA PRO A 82 -11.47 7.26 -26.65
C PRO A 82 -11.21 7.66 -25.22
N ALA A 83 -9.95 7.60 -24.78
CA ALA A 83 -9.57 7.93 -23.42
C ALA A 83 -8.65 9.16 -23.38
N LYS A 84 -8.84 10.04 -22.38
CA LYS A 84 -8.00 11.22 -22.13
C LYS A 84 -6.76 10.92 -21.28
N GLY A 85 -6.69 9.71 -20.72
CA GLY A 85 -5.58 9.22 -19.90
C GLY A 85 -5.89 7.83 -19.37
N LEU A 86 -4.90 7.21 -18.75
CA LEU A 86 -5.00 5.94 -18.05
C LEU A 86 -4.99 6.19 -16.55
N VAL A 87 -5.91 5.59 -15.78
CA VAL A 87 -5.83 5.52 -14.34
C VAL A 87 -5.45 4.09 -13.93
N VAL A 88 -4.33 3.94 -13.24
CA VAL A 88 -3.92 2.67 -12.61
C VAL A 88 -4.41 2.68 -11.17
N VAL A 89 -5.25 1.69 -10.82
CA VAL A 89 -5.87 1.58 -9.49
C VAL A 89 -5.15 0.53 -8.65
N SER A 90 -4.59 0.95 -7.51
CA SER A 90 -3.91 0.10 -6.54
C SER A 90 -4.76 -0.03 -5.26
N HIS A 91 -5.16 -1.25 -4.93
CA HIS A 91 -6.05 -1.55 -3.81
C HIS A 91 -5.35 -1.59 -2.44
N GLY A 92 -6.13 -1.48 -1.35
CA GLY A 92 -5.66 -1.59 0.03
C GLY A 92 -5.40 -3.03 0.47
N LEU A 93 -4.63 -3.19 1.57
CA LEU A 93 -4.34 -4.50 2.17
C LEU A 93 -5.64 -5.19 2.63
N GLY A 94 -5.71 -6.49 2.45
CA GLY A 94 -6.90 -7.27 2.76
C GLY A 94 -8.04 -7.15 1.74
N GLY A 95 -7.84 -6.30 0.70
CA GLY A 95 -8.76 -6.10 -0.43
C GLY A 95 -8.28 -6.77 -1.73
N TYR A 96 -8.91 -6.40 -2.81
CA TYR A 96 -8.60 -6.77 -4.20
C TYR A 96 -9.19 -5.68 -5.13
N SER A 97 -8.85 -5.71 -6.40
CA SER A 97 -9.21 -4.65 -7.36
C SER A 97 -10.72 -4.37 -7.46
N GLU A 98 -11.55 -5.40 -7.36
CA GLU A 98 -13.00 -5.26 -7.47
C GLU A 98 -13.63 -4.50 -6.28
N GLY A 99 -12.93 -4.40 -5.14
CA GLY A 99 -13.34 -3.55 -4.01
C GLY A 99 -13.33 -2.05 -4.35
N TYR A 100 -12.70 -1.67 -5.46
CA TYR A 100 -12.62 -0.30 -6.00
C TYR A 100 -13.38 -0.16 -7.31
N ILE A 101 -14.42 -0.97 -7.53
CA ILE A 101 -15.18 -0.99 -8.78
C ILE A 101 -15.94 0.32 -9.00
N ASN A 102 -16.34 0.99 -7.93
CA ASN A 102 -17.06 2.26 -7.98
C ASN A 102 -16.16 3.37 -8.51
N GLU A 103 -14.94 3.48 -7.98
CA GLU A 103 -13.92 4.41 -8.46
C GLU A 103 -13.54 4.09 -9.91
N THR A 104 -13.36 2.80 -10.21
CA THR A 104 -13.07 2.33 -11.58
C THR A 104 -14.16 2.78 -12.54
N LYS A 105 -15.43 2.57 -12.20
CA LYS A 105 -16.55 2.99 -13.03
C LYS A 105 -16.63 4.51 -13.16
N TYR A 106 -16.43 5.24 -12.06
CA TYR A 106 -16.41 6.71 -12.09
C TYR A 106 -15.35 7.23 -13.05
N PHE A 107 -14.13 6.71 -13.02
CA PHE A 107 -13.08 7.14 -13.95
C PHE A 107 -13.42 6.81 -15.40
N VAL A 108 -13.98 5.62 -15.67
CA VAL A 108 -14.41 5.24 -17.04
C VAL A 108 -15.53 6.15 -17.54
N ASP A 109 -16.52 6.45 -16.71
CA ASP A 109 -17.63 7.35 -17.05
C ASP A 109 -17.16 8.79 -17.29
N ASN A 110 -16.03 9.17 -16.69
CA ASN A 110 -15.37 10.47 -16.89
C ASN A 110 -14.31 10.46 -17.98
N GLY A 111 -14.27 9.44 -18.84
CA GLY A 111 -13.47 9.41 -20.06
C GLY A 111 -12.00 9.00 -19.84
N PHE A 112 -11.70 8.22 -18.80
CA PHE A 112 -10.41 7.55 -18.63
C PHE A 112 -10.52 6.08 -19.01
N MET A 113 -9.42 5.50 -19.48
CA MET A 113 -9.20 4.08 -19.41
C MET A 113 -8.72 3.73 -18.01
N VAL A 114 -9.11 2.57 -17.46
CA VAL A 114 -8.66 2.15 -16.14
C VAL A 114 -7.97 0.80 -16.24
N PHE A 115 -6.82 0.68 -15.57
CA PHE A 115 -6.14 -0.57 -15.30
C PHE A 115 -6.15 -0.82 -13.80
N ALA A 116 -6.98 -1.76 -13.35
CA ALA A 116 -7.01 -2.23 -11.97
C ALA A 116 -6.38 -3.62 -11.91
N TYR A 117 -5.71 -3.96 -10.82
CA TYR A 117 -5.05 -5.27 -10.67
C TYR A 117 -5.13 -5.76 -9.23
N ASP A 118 -5.05 -7.06 -9.07
CA ASP A 118 -4.93 -7.72 -7.77
C ASP A 118 -3.44 -7.85 -7.42
N ASN A 119 -3.02 -7.35 -6.26
CA ASN A 119 -1.65 -7.48 -5.75
C ASN A 119 -1.31 -8.95 -5.47
N THR A 120 -0.03 -9.27 -5.29
CA THR A 120 0.46 -10.57 -4.82
C THR A 120 -0.32 -11.05 -3.61
N GLY A 121 -0.80 -12.29 -3.65
CA GLY A 121 -1.59 -12.88 -2.57
C GLY A 121 -2.98 -12.28 -2.39
N SER A 122 -3.53 -11.63 -3.42
CA SER A 122 -4.86 -11.03 -3.37
C SER A 122 -5.71 -11.45 -4.57
N GLY A 123 -7.02 -11.57 -4.35
CA GLY A 123 -8.01 -11.80 -5.40
C GLY A 123 -7.67 -12.97 -6.32
N ALA A 124 -7.55 -12.71 -7.63
CA ALA A 124 -7.22 -13.70 -8.65
C ALA A 124 -5.72 -13.85 -8.94
N SER A 125 -4.86 -13.03 -8.32
CA SER A 125 -3.41 -13.14 -8.43
C SER A 125 -2.87 -14.33 -7.65
N THR A 126 -1.66 -14.83 -8.02
CA THR A 126 -0.99 -15.91 -7.28
C THR A 126 -0.32 -15.37 -6.00
N GLY A 127 0.24 -16.27 -5.20
CA GLY A 127 0.89 -16.00 -3.93
C GLY A 127 0.07 -16.47 -2.73
N ASP A 128 0.73 -17.15 -1.79
CA ASP A 128 0.10 -17.66 -0.56
C ASP A 128 -0.07 -16.57 0.51
N SER A 129 0.54 -15.40 0.31
CA SER A 129 0.45 -14.24 1.19
C SER A 129 0.69 -12.93 0.43
N CYS A 130 0.27 -11.82 1.03
CA CYS A 130 0.59 -10.46 0.56
C CYS A 130 2.04 -10.04 0.85
N ILE A 131 2.87 -10.92 1.41
CA ILE A 131 4.29 -10.79 1.75
C ILE A 131 4.57 -9.68 2.77
N GLY A 132 4.07 -8.46 2.57
CA GLY A 132 4.29 -7.33 3.49
C GLY A 132 4.01 -5.97 2.86
N LEU A 133 4.21 -4.91 3.66
CA LEU A 133 3.79 -3.55 3.30
C LEU A 133 4.48 -3.00 2.02
N VAL A 134 5.71 -3.40 1.75
CA VAL A 134 6.47 -2.92 0.56
C VAL A 134 5.96 -3.57 -0.73
N GLN A 135 5.33 -4.75 -0.63
CA GLN A 135 4.95 -5.54 -1.81
C GLN A 135 4.03 -4.79 -2.77
N SER A 136 3.11 -3.96 -2.25
CA SER A 136 2.21 -3.18 -3.12
C SER A 136 2.95 -2.22 -4.06
N ALA A 137 4.06 -1.63 -3.60
CA ALA A 137 4.87 -0.76 -4.44
C ALA A 137 5.64 -1.56 -5.52
N LEU A 138 6.06 -2.78 -5.22
CA LEU A 138 6.73 -3.68 -6.19
C LEU A 138 5.74 -4.24 -7.21
N ASP A 139 4.53 -4.54 -6.77
CA ASP A 139 3.45 -4.99 -7.66
C ASP A 139 3.00 -3.86 -8.59
N LEU A 140 2.92 -2.62 -8.08
CA LEU A 140 2.62 -1.45 -8.91
C LEU A 140 3.76 -1.15 -9.91
N ASP A 141 5.04 -1.30 -9.54
CA ASP A 141 6.20 -1.23 -10.44
C ASP A 141 6.05 -2.23 -11.60
N SER A 142 5.66 -3.46 -11.29
CA SER A 142 5.40 -4.51 -12.28
C SER A 142 4.18 -4.20 -13.16
N ALA A 143 3.11 -3.65 -12.57
CA ALA A 143 1.91 -3.23 -13.27
C ALA A 143 2.20 -2.08 -14.26
N LEU A 144 3.00 -1.09 -13.84
CA LEU A 144 3.43 0.02 -14.70
C LEU A 144 4.34 -0.47 -15.83
N THR A 145 5.27 -1.38 -15.54
CA THR A 145 6.10 -2.03 -16.57
C THR A 145 5.22 -2.74 -17.61
N TYR A 146 4.18 -3.45 -17.18
CA TYR A 146 3.22 -4.08 -18.09
C TYR A 146 2.46 -3.04 -18.94
N VAL A 147 2.01 -1.94 -18.33
CA VAL A 147 1.31 -0.84 -19.00
C VAL A 147 2.21 -0.21 -20.07
N GLU A 148 3.45 0.12 -19.75
CA GLU A 148 4.43 0.74 -20.64
C GLU A 148 4.83 -0.14 -21.84
N GLN A 149 4.69 -1.46 -21.70
CA GLN A 149 5.01 -2.44 -22.74
C GLN A 149 3.79 -2.86 -23.58
N ASN A 150 2.59 -2.36 -23.27
CA ASN A 150 1.37 -2.78 -23.92
C ASN A 150 0.77 -1.66 -24.76
N ALA A 151 0.74 -1.86 -26.08
CA ALA A 151 0.26 -0.88 -27.07
C ALA A 151 -1.17 -0.38 -26.86
N VAL A 152 -1.98 -1.08 -26.05
CA VAL A 152 -3.35 -0.63 -25.68
C VAL A 152 -3.31 0.70 -24.94
N PHE A 153 -2.21 1.00 -24.23
CA PHE A 153 -2.06 2.21 -23.41
C PHE A 153 -1.19 3.29 -24.07
N ASP A 154 -0.70 3.06 -25.30
CA ASP A 154 0.21 3.98 -25.99
C ASP A 154 -0.34 5.42 -26.04
N GLY A 155 0.49 6.38 -25.65
CA GLY A 155 0.19 7.80 -25.72
C GLY A 155 -0.78 8.33 -24.65
N LEU A 156 -1.26 7.48 -23.74
CA LEU A 156 -2.11 7.91 -22.62
C LEU A 156 -1.23 8.40 -21.44
N PRO A 157 -1.45 9.62 -20.93
CA PRO A 157 -0.84 10.03 -19.67
C PRO A 157 -1.29 9.10 -18.55
N ILE A 158 -0.32 8.60 -17.74
CA ILE A 158 -0.57 7.65 -16.66
C ILE A 158 -0.85 8.39 -15.37
N CYS A 159 -2.01 8.13 -14.78
CA CYS A 159 -2.41 8.62 -13.46
C CYS A 159 -2.51 7.44 -12.50
N LEU A 160 -2.14 7.63 -11.23
CA LEU A 160 -2.23 6.62 -10.19
C LEU A 160 -3.31 7.00 -9.18
N TYR A 161 -4.12 6.03 -8.79
CA TYR A 161 -5.09 6.14 -7.71
C TYR A 161 -4.89 4.99 -6.75
N GLY A 162 -4.78 5.26 -5.45
CA GLY A 162 -4.64 4.19 -4.47
C GLY A 162 -5.09 4.61 -3.07
N HIS A 163 -5.61 3.64 -2.33
CA HIS A 163 -6.07 3.80 -0.96
C HIS A 163 -5.24 2.93 -0.02
N SER A 164 -4.90 3.44 1.16
CA SER A 164 -4.22 2.67 2.21
C SER A 164 -2.88 2.09 1.72
N TRP A 165 -2.75 0.77 1.68
CA TRP A 165 -1.61 0.05 1.09
C TRP A 165 -1.34 0.47 -0.37
N GLY A 166 -2.41 0.66 -1.16
CA GLY A 166 -2.34 1.23 -2.50
C GLY A 166 -1.94 2.72 -2.49
N GLY A 167 -2.37 3.47 -1.47
CA GLY A 167 -1.96 4.87 -1.29
C GLY A 167 -0.45 5.02 -1.04
N PHE A 168 0.14 4.11 -0.25
CA PHE A 168 1.60 4.01 -0.15
C PHE A 168 2.23 3.64 -1.50
N ALA A 169 1.69 2.62 -2.17
CA ALA A 169 2.24 2.14 -3.44
C ALA A 169 2.34 3.26 -4.48
N THR A 170 1.27 4.05 -4.67
CA THR A 170 1.21 5.12 -5.66
C THR A 170 2.23 6.23 -5.44
N THR A 171 2.63 6.48 -4.20
CA THR A 171 3.64 7.48 -3.87
C THR A 171 5.04 6.89 -3.76
N ALA A 172 5.17 5.67 -3.23
CA ALA A 172 6.46 4.98 -3.11
C ALA A 172 7.04 4.58 -4.48
N VAL A 173 6.19 4.21 -5.46
CA VAL A 173 6.62 3.86 -6.82
C VAL A 173 7.28 5.04 -7.55
N LEU A 174 6.99 6.28 -7.16
CA LEU A 174 7.64 7.48 -7.70
C LEU A 174 9.16 7.55 -7.43
N ASN A 175 9.69 6.68 -6.55
CA ASN A 175 11.13 6.48 -6.41
C ASN A 175 11.75 5.68 -7.57
N LEU A 176 10.92 5.08 -8.42
CA LEU A 176 11.30 4.25 -9.55
C LEU A 176 11.11 5.03 -10.86
N ASP A 177 11.63 4.50 -11.97
CA ASP A 177 11.70 5.23 -13.23
C ASP A 177 10.44 4.96 -14.10
N HIS A 178 9.32 5.63 -13.76
CA HIS A 178 8.08 5.63 -14.52
C HIS A 178 7.65 7.07 -14.82
N ASP A 179 7.07 7.30 -16.01
CA ASP A 179 6.51 8.61 -16.39
C ASP A 179 5.06 8.74 -15.93
N ILE A 180 4.87 9.33 -14.74
CA ILE A 180 3.58 9.46 -14.10
C ILE A 180 3.10 10.91 -14.16
N ALA A 181 1.95 11.13 -14.78
CA ALA A 181 1.34 12.45 -14.92
C ALA A 181 0.71 12.97 -13.60
N ALA A 182 0.01 12.09 -12.87
CA ALA A 182 -0.65 12.47 -11.63
C ALA A 182 -0.77 11.30 -10.64
N VAL A 183 -0.86 11.64 -9.34
CA VAL A 183 -1.09 10.69 -8.24
C VAL A 183 -2.17 11.22 -7.31
N ALA A 184 -3.14 10.38 -6.97
CA ALA A 184 -4.04 10.55 -5.85
C ALA A 184 -3.79 9.42 -4.83
N SER A 185 -3.23 9.78 -3.67
CA SER A 185 -2.98 8.85 -2.56
C SER A 185 -3.96 9.14 -1.43
N LEU A 186 -4.81 8.16 -1.11
CA LEU A 186 -5.83 8.25 -0.08
C LEU A 186 -5.40 7.39 1.12
N ALA A 187 -5.37 7.96 2.31
CA ALA A 187 -4.99 7.28 3.56
C ALA A 187 -3.69 6.46 3.46
N GLY A 188 -2.71 6.94 2.67
CA GLY A 188 -1.42 6.26 2.51
C GLY A 188 -0.49 6.53 3.69
N TYR A 189 0.39 5.56 4.02
CA TYR A 189 1.47 5.74 5.00
C TYR A 189 2.79 6.15 4.31
N ASN A 190 3.70 6.75 5.08
CA ASN A 190 4.96 7.26 4.54
C ASN A 190 6.03 6.17 4.36
N ASP A 191 6.22 5.29 5.34
CA ASP A 191 7.19 4.20 5.29
C ASP A 191 6.73 2.96 6.06
N SER A 192 7.20 1.79 5.59
CA SER A 192 6.76 0.49 6.11
C SER A 192 7.20 0.21 7.55
N ILE A 193 8.36 0.74 8.00
CA ILE A 193 8.84 0.50 9.37
C ILE A 193 7.99 1.27 10.36
N GLN A 194 7.67 2.53 10.03
CA GLN A 194 6.83 3.38 10.86
C GLN A 194 5.42 2.79 10.98
N GLU A 195 4.84 2.35 9.85
CA GLU A 195 3.53 1.71 9.82
C GLU A 195 3.49 0.40 10.61
N MET A 196 4.43 -0.53 10.37
CA MET A 196 4.50 -1.78 11.15
C MET A 196 4.71 -1.54 12.64
N THR A 197 5.50 -0.52 13.01
CA THR A 197 5.70 -0.17 14.43
C THR A 197 4.42 0.38 15.05
N TYR A 198 3.65 1.18 14.28
CA TYR A 198 2.37 1.73 14.71
C TYR A 198 1.33 0.63 14.93
N VAL A 199 1.15 -0.25 13.96
CA VAL A 199 0.27 -1.42 14.08
C VAL A 199 0.72 -2.33 15.23
N GLY A 200 2.02 -2.58 15.37
CA GLY A 200 2.58 -3.35 16.49
C GLY A 200 2.26 -2.70 17.84
N LYS A 201 2.27 -1.36 17.93
CA LYS A 201 1.90 -0.65 19.16
C LYS A 201 0.45 -0.89 19.59
N SER A 202 -0.48 -1.04 18.64
CA SER A 202 -1.89 -1.36 18.94
C SER A 202 -2.04 -2.78 19.53
N LEU A 203 -1.13 -3.70 19.18
CA LEU A 203 -1.17 -5.11 19.59
C LEU A 203 -0.40 -5.38 20.91
N ILE A 204 0.80 -4.83 21.04
CA ILE A 204 1.73 -5.13 22.13
C ILE A 204 2.18 -3.88 22.92
N GLY A 205 1.49 -2.75 22.73
CA GLY A 205 1.81 -1.49 23.40
C GLY A 205 3.20 -0.97 23.06
N SER A 206 3.82 -0.26 23.99
CA SER A 206 5.15 0.35 23.79
C SER A 206 6.28 -0.67 23.55
N PHE A 207 6.02 -1.97 23.77
CA PHE A 207 7.00 -3.01 23.47
C PHE A 207 7.32 -3.09 21.97
N ALA A 208 6.41 -2.66 21.11
CA ALA A 208 6.65 -2.54 19.66
C ALA A 208 7.91 -1.72 19.30
N TYR A 209 8.27 -0.71 20.11
CA TYR A 209 9.49 0.07 19.89
C TYR A 209 10.77 -0.74 20.14
N VAL A 210 10.71 -1.72 21.06
CA VAL A 210 11.81 -2.66 21.33
C VAL A 210 11.97 -3.64 20.19
N GLU A 211 10.87 -4.00 19.52
CA GLU A 211 10.85 -4.90 18.37
C GLU A 211 11.27 -4.22 17.04
N LYS A 212 11.37 -2.90 16.97
CA LYS A 212 11.73 -2.16 15.77
C LYS A 212 13.00 -2.66 15.04
N PRO A 213 14.12 -3.02 15.71
CA PRO A 213 15.28 -3.61 15.04
C PRO A 213 14.99 -4.95 14.36
N PHE A 214 14.07 -5.75 14.92
CA PHE A 214 13.68 -7.04 14.33
C PHE A 214 12.70 -6.84 13.17
N ILE A 215 11.80 -5.87 13.25
CA ILE A 215 10.97 -5.42 12.11
C ILE A 215 11.89 -5.00 10.96
N TRP A 216 12.86 -4.12 11.24
CA TRP A 216 13.83 -3.64 10.26
C TRP A 216 14.57 -4.81 9.59
N LEU A 217 15.11 -5.75 10.40
CA LEU A 217 15.86 -6.89 9.88
C LEU A 217 14.97 -7.83 9.04
N THR A 218 13.72 -8.08 9.45
CA THR A 218 12.77 -8.89 8.70
C THR A 218 12.47 -8.24 7.34
N LEU A 219 12.17 -6.95 7.30
CA LEU A 219 11.94 -6.21 6.06
C LEU A 219 13.19 -6.19 5.18
N ARG A 220 14.37 -6.04 5.76
CA ARG A 220 15.65 -6.08 5.03
C ARG A 220 15.92 -7.44 4.37
N LEU A 221 15.61 -8.52 5.07
CA LEU A 221 15.77 -9.89 4.55
C LEU A 221 14.73 -10.19 3.47
N THR A 222 13.51 -9.65 3.58
CA THR A 222 12.41 -9.90 2.63
C THR A 222 12.53 -9.05 1.38
N PHE A 223 12.80 -7.75 1.51
CA PHE A 223 12.70 -6.78 0.41
C PHE A 223 14.05 -6.15 0.00
N GLY A 224 15.14 -6.51 0.68
CA GLY A 224 16.44 -5.89 0.41
C GLY A 224 16.39 -4.37 0.59
N ASP A 225 17.01 -3.63 -0.35
CA ASP A 225 17.04 -2.16 -0.32
C ASP A 225 15.67 -1.52 -0.61
N LYS A 226 14.74 -2.26 -1.22
CA LYS A 226 13.40 -1.79 -1.53
C LYS A 226 12.57 -1.48 -0.27
N MET A 227 12.95 -2.04 0.88
CA MET A 227 12.33 -1.67 2.16
C MET A 227 12.46 -0.19 2.53
N ASN A 228 13.41 0.53 1.93
CA ASN A 228 13.66 1.94 2.17
C ASN A 228 12.82 2.87 1.28
N LEU A 229 11.94 2.34 0.42
CA LEU A 229 11.01 3.18 -0.34
C LEU A 229 10.11 3.94 0.62
N THR A 230 10.07 5.28 0.46
CA THR A 230 9.16 6.14 1.22
C THR A 230 8.29 6.98 0.29
N ALA A 231 7.10 7.34 0.76
CA ALA A 231 6.21 8.23 0.03
C ALA A 231 6.86 9.62 -0.15
N ALA A 232 7.45 10.17 0.92
CA ALA A 232 8.05 11.50 0.88
C ALA A 232 9.20 11.60 -0.14
N ASP A 233 10.09 10.58 -0.19
CA ASP A 233 11.21 10.58 -1.15
C ASP A 233 10.69 10.45 -2.58
N GLY A 234 9.69 9.60 -2.82
CA GLY A 234 9.04 9.45 -4.12
C GLY A 234 8.40 10.75 -4.60
N ILE A 235 7.63 11.41 -3.74
CA ILE A 235 7.00 12.69 -4.04
C ILE A 235 8.06 13.76 -4.34
N ASN A 236 9.13 13.85 -3.55
CA ASN A 236 10.20 14.83 -3.74
C ASN A 236 10.96 14.60 -5.07
N ARG A 237 11.11 13.34 -5.49
CA ARG A 237 11.78 12.99 -6.76
C ARG A 237 10.93 13.33 -7.99
N ALA A 238 9.63 13.14 -7.91
CA ALA A 238 8.70 13.23 -9.05
C ALA A 238 8.25 14.66 -9.35
N VAL A 239 9.17 15.54 -9.75
CA VAL A 239 8.96 16.99 -9.89
C VAL A 239 7.95 17.37 -10.98
N ASN A 240 7.70 16.50 -11.95
CA ASN A 240 6.75 16.73 -13.06
C ASN A 240 5.38 16.09 -12.84
N THR A 241 5.19 15.36 -11.74
CA THR A 241 3.97 14.64 -11.40
C THR A 241 3.07 15.53 -10.53
N ALA A 242 1.81 15.71 -10.89
CA ALA A 242 0.83 16.33 -10.01
C ALA A 242 0.52 15.35 -8.85
N VAL A 243 0.57 15.83 -7.60
CA VAL A 243 0.36 14.97 -6.43
C VAL A 243 -0.73 15.52 -5.53
N MET A 244 -1.68 14.64 -5.18
CA MET A 244 -2.70 14.91 -4.19
C MET A 244 -2.68 13.84 -3.10
N ILE A 245 -2.64 14.30 -1.85
CA ILE A 245 -2.69 13.48 -0.64
C ILE A 245 -4.00 13.76 0.07
N VAL A 246 -4.80 12.73 0.26
CA VAL A 246 -6.10 12.79 0.95
C VAL A 246 -6.02 12.00 2.23
N GLN A 247 -6.47 12.58 3.35
CA GLN A 247 -6.41 11.94 4.66
C GLN A 247 -7.66 12.28 5.48
N GLY A 248 -8.22 11.29 6.17
CA GLY A 248 -9.24 11.48 7.21
C GLY A 248 -8.59 11.79 8.55
N ASP A 249 -9.13 12.73 9.33
CA ASP A 249 -8.56 13.10 10.64
C ASP A 249 -8.92 12.13 11.77
N GLN A 250 -9.84 11.19 11.51
CA GLN A 250 -10.22 10.10 12.42
C GLN A 250 -9.63 8.74 11.98
N ASP A 251 -8.63 8.74 11.10
CA ASP A 251 -7.97 7.51 10.64
C ASP A 251 -7.05 6.93 11.72
N ASP A 252 -7.57 5.95 12.46
CA ASP A 252 -6.83 5.21 13.49
C ASP A 252 -6.07 4.01 12.92
N PHE A 253 -6.32 3.62 11.66
CA PHE A 253 -5.72 2.44 11.05
C PHE A 253 -4.30 2.71 10.56
N VAL A 254 -4.12 3.77 9.75
CA VAL A 254 -2.79 4.24 9.32
C VAL A 254 -2.20 5.24 10.33
N GLY A 255 -3.02 5.76 11.23
CA GLY A 255 -2.63 6.67 12.30
C GLY A 255 -2.40 8.12 11.84
N PHE A 256 -3.43 8.93 11.99
CA PHE A 256 -3.41 10.33 11.59
C PHE A 256 -2.22 11.12 12.17
N ASP A 257 -1.86 10.89 13.44
CA ASP A 257 -0.74 11.57 14.12
C ASP A 257 0.61 10.83 13.99
N GLY A 258 0.71 9.87 13.08
CA GLY A 258 1.86 8.98 13.03
C GLY A 258 2.36 8.66 11.63
N PRO A 259 2.11 7.45 11.12
CA PRO A 259 2.72 6.99 9.87
C PRO A 259 2.10 7.54 8.59
N CYS A 260 0.90 8.16 8.62
CA CYS A 260 0.28 8.64 7.39
C CYS A 260 1.15 9.70 6.67
N ILE A 261 1.00 9.79 5.34
CA ILE A 261 1.76 10.75 4.53
C ILE A 261 1.47 12.17 4.99
N TYR A 262 0.22 12.48 5.35
CA TYR A 262 -0.18 13.81 5.80
C TYR A 262 0.55 14.24 7.07
N ALA A 263 0.75 13.34 8.04
CA ALA A 263 1.54 13.62 9.25
C ALA A 263 3.04 13.81 8.95
N ASN A 264 3.54 13.20 7.89
CA ASN A 264 4.94 13.26 7.45
C ASN A 264 5.19 14.34 6.36
N ARG A 265 4.25 15.26 6.13
CA ARG A 265 4.34 16.29 5.09
C ARG A 265 5.51 17.26 5.25
N ASP A 266 6.07 17.38 6.44
CA ASP A 266 7.29 18.15 6.73
C ASP A 266 8.54 17.56 6.06
N LYS A 267 8.52 16.27 5.69
CA LYS A 267 9.56 15.59 4.90
C LYS A 267 9.43 15.86 3.39
N ILE A 268 8.28 16.40 2.96
CA ILE A 268 8.01 16.71 1.56
C ILE A 268 8.43 18.15 1.29
N THR A 269 9.45 18.31 0.45
CA THR A 269 10.05 19.64 0.15
C THR A 269 9.35 20.37 -0.99
N ARG A 270 8.51 19.66 -1.76
CA ARG A 270 7.68 20.25 -2.81
C ARG A 270 6.55 21.09 -2.22
N THR A 271 6.30 22.25 -2.83
CA THR A 271 5.25 23.19 -2.39
C THR A 271 3.96 23.12 -3.22
N ASP A 272 3.97 22.35 -4.30
CA ASP A 272 2.86 22.17 -5.24
C ASP A 272 2.03 20.89 -4.98
N VAL A 273 2.32 20.18 -3.89
CA VAL A 273 1.52 19.04 -3.44
C VAL A 273 0.20 19.52 -2.85
N LYS A 274 -0.91 18.99 -3.37
CA LYS A 274 -2.24 19.26 -2.84
C LYS A 274 -2.53 18.35 -1.65
N TYR A 275 -2.83 18.93 -0.50
CA TYR A 275 -3.27 18.21 0.68
C TYR A 275 -4.77 18.45 0.90
N VAL A 276 -5.51 17.35 1.08
CA VAL A 276 -6.94 17.38 1.39
C VAL A 276 -7.16 16.64 2.71
N LEU A 277 -7.54 17.38 3.75
CA LEU A 277 -7.93 16.83 5.04
C LEU A 277 -9.45 16.75 5.11
N LEU A 278 -9.97 15.59 5.44
CA LEU A 278 -11.40 15.32 5.56
C LEU A 278 -11.76 15.17 7.03
N GLU A 279 -12.46 16.17 7.56
CA GLU A 279 -12.87 16.21 8.97
C GLU A 279 -13.92 15.13 9.28
N GLY A 280 -13.72 14.44 10.41
CA GLY A 280 -14.63 13.40 10.90
C GLY A 280 -14.63 12.12 10.08
N ARG A 281 -13.65 11.91 9.18
CA ARG A 281 -13.58 10.71 8.33
C ARG A 281 -12.55 9.71 8.86
N GLU A 282 -12.99 8.45 8.93
CA GLU A 282 -12.16 7.30 9.27
C GLU A 282 -11.45 6.73 8.03
N HIS A 283 -10.62 5.71 8.22
CA HIS A 283 -9.81 5.07 7.18
C HIS A 283 -10.65 4.60 5.97
N GLY A 284 -11.73 3.87 6.23
CA GLY A 284 -12.62 3.30 5.19
C GLY A 284 -13.54 4.31 4.52
N ASP A 285 -13.74 5.49 5.12
CA ASP A 285 -14.65 6.51 4.61
C ASP A 285 -14.13 7.24 3.37
N LEU A 286 -12.89 7.00 2.99
CA LEU A 286 -12.26 7.61 1.81
C LEU A 286 -12.51 6.81 0.53
N MET A 287 -13.08 5.62 0.65
CA MET A 287 -13.49 4.80 -0.49
C MET A 287 -14.86 5.26 -1.01
N MET A 288 -15.05 5.13 -2.30
CA MET A 288 -16.29 5.51 -2.95
C MET A 288 -17.42 4.52 -2.64
N ASP A 289 -18.45 5.01 -1.97
CA ASP A 289 -19.76 4.39 -2.07
C ASP A 289 -20.62 5.26 -3.00
N TYR A 290 -21.77 4.78 -3.49
CA TYR A 290 -22.66 5.55 -4.35
C TYR A 290 -23.54 6.55 -3.56
N SER A 291 -23.13 6.97 -2.37
CA SER A 291 -23.83 8.05 -1.68
C SER A 291 -23.58 9.38 -2.41
N GLU A 292 -24.60 10.25 -2.42
CA GLU A 292 -24.50 11.58 -3.05
C GLU A 292 -23.34 12.41 -2.50
N GLU A 293 -23.01 12.26 -1.21
CA GLU A 293 -21.88 12.94 -0.57
C GLU A 293 -20.54 12.52 -1.14
N ARG A 294 -20.36 11.21 -1.42
CA ARG A 294 -19.10 10.68 -1.97
C ARG A 294 -18.97 10.98 -3.46
N LEU A 295 -20.04 10.98 -4.22
CA LEU A 295 -20.03 11.46 -5.60
C LEU A 295 -19.59 12.93 -5.67
N ALA A 296 -20.16 13.81 -4.82
CA ALA A 296 -19.76 15.20 -4.73
C ALA A 296 -18.29 15.39 -4.24
N TYR A 297 -17.77 14.45 -3.47
CA TYR A 297 -16.37 14.42 -3.08
C TYR A 297 -15.46 14.06 -4.26
N MET A 298 -15.81 13.03 -5.04
CA MET A 298 -15.03 12.61 -6.21
C MET A 298 -14.97 13.69 -7.31
N GLU A 299 -16.02 14.50 -7.46
CA GLU A 299 -16.01 15.66 -8.37
C GLU A 299 -14.98 16.73 -7.99
N LYS A 300 -14.49 16.74 -6.75
CA LYS A 300 -13.46 17.67 -6.27
C LYS A 300 -12.04 17.14 -6.40
N LEU A 301 -11.88 15.84 -6.62
CA LEU A 301 -10.62 15.15 -6.92
C LEU A 301 -10.29 15.25 -8.42
#